data_3cc291952c35d2e00934fa3a920461d2
#
_entry.id   3cc291952c35d2e00934fa3a920461d2
#
_cell.length_a   1.000
_cell.length_b   1.000
_cell.length_c   1.000
_cell.angle_alpha   90.00
_cell.angle_beta   90.00
_cell.angle_gamma   90.00
#
_symmetry.space_group_name_H-M   'P 1'
#
loop_
_entity.id
_entity.type
_entity.pdbx_description
1 polymer ?
#
loop_
_entity_poly.entity_id
_entity_poly.type
_entity_poly.pdbx_seq_one_letter_code
_entity_poly.pdbx_strand_id
1 'polypeptide(L)'
;RGVTAGPHADIVTEAAKVAKERGLTVEVVEFTDYVTPDTALADGKLDLAVYQHRPFLENFNSKQNTDLRVVADAVIQPMGFYSRRIKSVDAVPEGARGAIPNDPSNGGRALLLLEKAGLLVLEKNRGTEATVADIVENPKKLNILELEAAQLPRSVDDLEIAVIPMNYVISAGLTPEGDGFFFEDMQAPYALIIIASRPDNTESATVKTFVESYRSPQVAEFIGKTFRGAVKPSW
;
A
#
# COMPACT_ATOMS: atom_id res chain seq x y z
N ARG A 1 2.30 -17.85 -2.27
CA ARG A 1 2.68 -16.45 -2.06
C ARG A 1 1.55 -15.72 -1.34
N GLY A 2 1.89 -14.94 -0.30
CA GLY A 2 0.90 -14.18 0.45
C GLY A 2 0.69 -12.80 -0.16
N VAL A 3 -0.55 -12.47 -0.45
CA VAL A 3 -0.91 -11.19 -1.03
C VAL A 3 -2.24 -10.72 -0.46
N THR A 4 -2.45 -9.39 -0.45
CA THR A 4 -3.78 -8.84 -0.19
C THR A 4 -4.62 -8.98 -1.46
N ALA A 5 -5.87 -9.40 -1.33
CA ALA A 5 -6.81 -9.53 -2.45
C ALA A 5 -6.94 -8.21 -3.23
N GLY A 6 -7.23 -8.29 -4.51
CA GLY A 6 -7.31 -7.15 -5.42
C GLY A 6 -6.07 -7.04 -6.30
N PRO A 7 -5.55 -5.82 -6.54
CA PRO A 7 -4.42 -5.61 -7.48
C PRO A 7 -3.19 -6.45 -7.17
N HIS A 8 -2.81 -6.58 -5.91
CA HIS A 8 -1.65 -7.40 -5.51
C HIS A 8 -1.85 -8.86 -5.93
N ALA A 9 -3.03 -9.42 -5.65
CA ALA A 9 -3.35 -10.80 -6.02
C ALA A 9 -3.41 -10.97 -7.54
N ASP A 10 -3.98 -10.02 -8.26
CA ASP A 10 -4.10 -10.06 -9.72
C ASP A 10 -2.71 -10.07 -10.38
N ILE A 11 -1.80 -9.24 -9.91
CA ILE A 11 -0.43 -9.15 -10.45
C ILE A 11 0.35 -10.43 -10.13
N VAL A 12 0.26 -10.92 -8.89
CA VAL A 12 0.94 -12.18 -8.51
C VAL A 12 0.38 -13.36 -9.30
N THR A 13 -0.92 -13.39 -9.57
CA THR A 13 -1.53 -14.43 -10.40
C THR A 13 -0.97 -14.40 -11.82
N GLU A 14 -0.78 -13.22 -12.39
CA GLU A 14 -0.14 -13.07 -13.71
C GLU A 14 1.32 -13.52 -13.68
N ALA A 15 2.06 -13.14 -12.63
CA ALA A 15 3.43 -13.59 -12.42
C ALA A 15 3.52 -15.11 -12.28
N ALA A 16 2.52 -15.74 -11.64
CA ALA A 16 2.44 -17.19 -11.51
C ALA A 16 2.35 -17.90 -12.85
N LYS A 17 1.67 -17.33 -13.83
CA LYS A 17 1.60 -17.87 -15.19
C LYS A 17 2.97 -17.85 -15.87
N VAL A 18 3.71 -16.75 -15.74
CA VAL A 18 5.07 -16.63 -16.26
C VAL A 18 6.00 -17.62 -15.58
N ALA A 19 5.90 -17.74 -14.25
CA ALA A 19 6.72 -18.68 -13.47
C ALA A 19 6.48 -20.13 -13.87
N LYS A 20 5.23 -20.50 -14.22
CA LYS A 20 4.89 -21.84 -14.67
C LYS A 20 5.61 -22.20 -15.96
N GLU A 21 5.71 -21.24 -16.88
CA GLU A 21 6.48 -21.43 -18.14
C GLU A 21 7.96 -21.66 -17.87
N ARG A 22 8.47 -21.22 -16.70
CA ARG A 22 9.84 -21.38 -16.25
C ARG A 22 10.01 -22.59 -15.30
N GLY A 23 9.00 -23.44 -15.21
CA GLY A 23 9.04 -24.67 -14.41
C GLY A 23 8.73 -24.49 -12.92
N LEU A 24 8.21 -23.33 -12.50
CA LEU A 24 7.86 -23.05 -11.11
C LEU A 24 6.34 -22.96 -10.94
N THR A 25 5.78 -23.84 -10.13
CA THR A 25 4.38 -23.76 -9.73
C THR A 25 4.25 -22.81 -8.53
N VAL A 26 3.45 -21.77 -8.68
CA VAL A 26 3.19 -20.77 -7.64
C VAL A 26 1.75 -20.92 -7.14
N GLU A 27 1.60 -21.16 -5.85
CA GLU A 27 0.32 -21.13 -5.18
C GLU A 27 0.09 -19.73 -4.62
N VAL A 28 -0.99 -19.08 -5.04
CA VAL A 28 -1.35 -17.74 -4.58
C VAL A 28 -2.30 -17.87 -3.40
N VAL A 29 -1.91 -17.30 -2.25
CA VAL A 29 -2.74 -17.28 -1.04
C VAL A 29 -3.20 -15.85 -0.80
N GLU A 30 -4.50 -15.60 -0.90
CA GLU A 30 -5.07 -14.27 -0.76
C GLU A 30 -5.51 -13.98 0.69
N PHE A 31 -5.28 -12.75 1.11
CA PHE A 31 -5.72 -12.20 2.39
C PHE A 31 -6.53 -10.93 2.14
N THR A 32 -7.40 -10.57 3.06
CA THR A 32 -8.22 -9.35 2.96
C THR A 32 -7.66 -8.18 3.77
N ASP A 33 -6.60 -8.41 4.52
CA ASP A 33 -6.00 -7.47 5.45
C ASP A 33 -4.51 -7.26 5.18
N TYR A 34 -3.88 -6.37 5.97
CA TYR A 34 -2.44 -6.11 5.91
C TYR A 34 -1.66 -6.81 7.04
N VAL A 35 -2.33 -7.33 8.06
CA VAL A 35 -1.67 -7.86 9.27
C VAL A 35 -1.24 -9.32 9.09
N THR A 36 -2.12 -10.14 8.54
CA THR A 36 -1.95 -11.60 8.48
C THR A 36 -0.82 -12.08 7.57
N PRO A 37 -0.58 -11.47 6.38
CA PRO A 37 0.42 -12.02 5.45
C PRO A 37 1.84 -12.13 6.02
N ASP A 38 2.33 -11.09 6.70
CA ASP A 38 3.69 -11.14 7.28
C ASP A 38 3.81 -12.15 8.40
N THR A 39 2.76 -12.31 9.21
CA THR A 39 2.72 -13.34 10.25
C THR A 39 2.82 -14.73 9.62
N ALA A 40 2.05 -14.98 8.57
CA ALA A 40 2.10 -16.25 7.85
C ALA A 40 3.47 -16.50 7.19
N LEU A 41 4.09 -15.45 6.65
CA LEU A 41 5.44 -15.53 6.08
C LEU A 41 6.47 -15.87 7.17
N ALA A 42 6.45 -15.16 8.29
CA ALA A 42 7.37 -15.38 9.40
C ALA A 42 7.21 -16.79 9.99
N ASP A 43 5.98 -17.30 10.03
CA ASP A 43 5.68 -18.65 10.54
C ASP A 43 6.04 -19.79 9.56
N GLY A 44 6.53 -19.46 8.37
CA GLY A 44 6.91 -20.45 7.36
C GLY A 44 5.75 -21.02 6.55
N LYS A 45 4.56 -20.46 6.68
CA LYS A 45 3.37 -20.86 5.91
C LYS A 45 3.36 -20.32 4.49
N LEU A 46 4.13 -19.29 4.24
CA LEU A 46 4.33 -18.67 2.93
C LEU A 46 5.82 -18.61 2.63
N ASP A 47 6.17 -18.56 1.34
CA ASP A 47 7.56 -18.38 0.92
C ASP A 47 7.89 -16.91 0.64
N LEU A 48 6.91 -16.15 0.18
CA LEU A 48 7.05 -14.72 -0.12
C LEU A 48 5.74 -13.99 0.23
N ALA A 49 5.85 -12.69 0.39
CA ALA A 49 4.70 -11.79 0.50
C ALA A 49 4.91 -10.58 -0.41
N VAL A 50 3.85 -10.16 -1.11
CA VAL A 50 3.87 -9.02 -2.03
C VAL A 50 2.63 -8.17 -1.78
N TYR A 51 2.72 -7.16 -0.93
CA TYR A 51 1.58 -6.29 -0.62
C TYR A 51 1.97 -5.02 0.13
N GLN A 52 3.25 -4.88 0.53
CA GLN A 52 3.69 -3.89 1.50
C GLN A 52 4.85 -3.05 0.99
N HIS A 53 4.96 -1.84 1.54
CA HIS A 53 6.14 -1.00 1.38
C HIS A 53 7.16 -1.28 2.50
N ARG A 54 8.39 -0.79 2.33
CA ARG A 54 9.48 -1.03 3.27
C ARG A 54 9.18 -0.57 4.71
N PRO A 55 8.64 0.62 4.96
CA PRO A 55 8.33 1.04 6.33
C PRO A 55 7.37 0.11 7.06
N PHE A 56 6.40 -0.48 6.34
CA PHE A 56 5.47 -1.45 6.93
C PHE A 56 6.22 -2.72 7.36
N LEU A 57 7.09 -3.25 6.50
CA LEU A 57 7.91 -4.43 6.81
C LEU A 57 8.83 -4.16 8.01
N GLU A 58 9.49 -3.03 8.05
CA GLU A 58 10.39 -2.65 9.15
C GLU A 58 9.64 -2.53 10.47
N ASN A 59 8.44 -1.95 10.45
CA ASN A 59 7.58 -1.86 11.63
C ASN A 59 7.16 -3.25 12.13
N PHE A 60 6.77 -4.14 11.22
CA PHE A 60 6.44 -5.53 11.58
C PHE A 60 7.63 -6.22 12.22
N ASN A 61 8.81 -6.15 11.59
CA ASN A 61 10.03 -6.78 12.11
C ASN A 61 10.36 -6.27 13.53
N SER A 62 10.26 -4.97 13.73
CA SER A 62 10.56 -4.35 15.03
C SER A 62 9.59 -4.82 16.11
N LYS A 63 8.29 -4.86 15.82
CA LYS A 63 7.26 -5.23 16.80
C LYS A 63 7.20 -6.72 17.09
N GLN A 64 7.46 -7.56 16.10
CA GLN A 64 7.36 -9.00 16.22
C GLN A 64 8.71 -9.68 16.46
N ASN A 65 9.79 -8.91 16.52
CA ASN A 65 11.15 -9.42 16.66
C ASN A 65 11.48 -10.45 15.58
N THR A 66 11.14 -10.12 14.33
CA THR A 66 11.39 -10.94 13.14
C THR A 66 12.43 -10.30 12.25
N ASP A 67 12.89 -11.02 11.22
CA ASP A 67 13.90 -10.56 10.27
C ASP A 67 13.48 -10.84 8.82
N LEU A 68 12.25 -10.44 8.47
CA LEU A 68 11.79 -10.54 7.09
C LEU A 68 12.58 -9.58 6.21
N ARG A 69 12.87 -9.97 4.98
CA ARG A 69 13.79 -9.28 4.10
C ARG A 69 13.17 -8.88 2.78
N VAL A 70 13.61 -7.75 2.26
CA VAL A 70 13.28 -7.30 0.91
C VAL A 70 14.16 -8.04 -0.09
N VAL A 71 13.56 -8.71 -1.08
CA VAL A 71 14.30 -9.40 -2.14
C VAL A 71 14.25 -8.64 -3.47
N ALA A 72 13.23 -7.84 -3.70
CA ALA A 72 13.10 -7.04 -4.92
C ALA A 72 12.03 -5.95 -4.77
N ASP A 73 12.09 -4.97 -5.66
CA ASP A 73 11.03 -3.99 -5.83
C ASP A 73 9.91 -4.58 -6.69
N ALA A 74 8.67 -4.29 -6.34
CA ALA A 74 7.49 -4.75 -7.06
C ALA A 74 6.86 -3.61 -7.86
N VAL A 75 5.77 -3.04 -7.39
CA VAL A 75 5.01 -2.01 -8.11
C VAL A 75 4.95 -0.71 -7.32
N ILE A 76 4.59 0.36 -8.02
CA ILE A 76 4.39 1.69 -7.43
C ILE A 76 2.90 1.94 -7.33
N GLN A 77 2.43 2.23 -6.10
CA GLN A 77 1.03 2.49 -5.79
C GLN A 77 0.92 3.71 -4.88
N PRO A 78 0.61 4.90 -5.42
CA PRO A 78 0.47 6.09 -4.58
C PRO A 78 -0.79 6.04 -3.74
N MET A 79 -0.70 6.57 -2.53
CA MET A 79 -1.84 6.84 -1.68
C MET A 79 -2.52 8.14 -2.14
N GLY A 80 -3.82 8.26 -1.91
CA GLY A 80 -4.55 9.46 -2.33
C GLY A 80 -5.69 9.84 -1.41
N PHE A 81 -6.19 11.05 -1.59
CA PHE A 81 -7.40 11.56 -0.94
C PHE A 81 -8.61 11.27 -1.83
N TYR A 82 -9.63 10.70 -1.24
CA TYR A 82 -10.86 10.32 -1.93
C TYR A 82 -12.07 10.95 -1.25
N SER A 83 -13.04 11.38 -2.05
CA SER A 83 -14.26 12.02 -1.57
C SER A 83 -15.38 11.89 -2.60
N ARG A 84 -16.62 11.84 -2.14
CA ARG A 84 -17.78 11.90 -3.03
C ARG A 84 -18.06 13.33 -3.54
N ARG A 85 -17.71 14.33 -2.75
CA ARG A 85 -18.10 15.73 -3.03
C ARG A 85 -16.93 16.65 -3.29
N ILE A 86 -15.83 16.46 -2.55
CA ILE A 86 -14.67 17.35 -2.60
C ILE A 86 -13.79 16.98 -3.79
N LYS A 87 -13.46 17.96 -4.62
CA LYS A 87 -12.66 17.77 -5.83
C LYS A 87 -11.33 18.50 -5.82
N SER A 88 -11.04 19.26 -4.76
CA SER A 88 -9.77 19.96 -4.61
C SER A 88 -9.45 20.15 -3.12
N VAL A 89 -8.16 20.32 -2.82
CA VAL A 89 -7.71 20.59 -1.44
C VAL A 89 -8.32 21.89 -0.91
N ASP A 90 -8.43 22.91 -1.76
CA ASP A 90 -9.00 24.22 -1.36
C ASP A 90 -10.48 24.13 -0.97
N ALA A 91 -11.20 23.14 -1.48
CA ALA A 91 -12.61 22.93 -1.19
C ALA A 91 -12.86 22.18 0.14
N VAL A 92 -11.81 21.73 0.82
CA VAL A 92 -11.96 21.04 2.12
C VAL A 92 -12.51 22.01 3.16
N PRO A 93 -13.70 21.75 3.73
CA PRO A 93 -14.30 22.66 4.71
C PRO A 93 -13.65 22.57 6.07
N GLU A 94 -13.77 23.63 6.86
CA GLU A 94 -13.39 23.62 8.27
C GLU A 94 -14.19 22.55 9.02
N GLY A 95 -13.53 21.80 9.89
CA GLY A 95 -14.15 20.73 10.67
C GLY A 95 -14.40 19.45 9.88
N ALA A 96 -13.89 19.33 8.64
CA ALA A 96 -14.03 18.12 7.85
C ALA A 96 -13.51 16.90 8.59
N ARG A 97 -14.23 15.78 8.46
CA ARG A 97 -13.81 14.49 9.00
C ARG A 97 -12.95 13.76 7.96
N GLY A 98 -11.74 13.40 8.36
CA GLY A 98 -10.79 12.70 7.50
C GLY A 98 -10.41 11.36 8.10
N ALA A 99 -10.65 10.28 7.36
CA ALA A 99 -10.24 8.94 7.79
C ALA A 99 -8.86 8.59 7.25
N ILE A 100 -8.03 7.99 8.10
CA ILE A 100 -6.70 7.49 7.75
C ILE A 100 -6.56 6.03 8.20
N PRO A 101 -5.61 5.25 7.63
CA PRO A 101 -5.34 3.91 8.14
C PRO A 101 -4.91 3.92 9.60
N ASN A 102 -5.32 2.91 10.35
CA ASN A 102 -4.96 2.79 11.77
C ASN A 102 -3.66 2.02 12.03
N ASP A 103 -3.06 1.39 11.02
CA ASP A 103 -1.75 0.80 11.17
C ASP A 103 -0.67 1.90 11.18
N PRO A 104 0.39 1.75 11.99
CA PRO A 104 1.32 2.87 12.23
C PRO A 104 1.96 3.45 10.98
N SER A 105 2.52 2.61 10.09
CA SER A 105 3.25 3.11 8.92
C SER A 105 2.33 3.78 7.90
N ASN A 106 1.16 3.23 7.61
CA ASN A 106 0.22 3.86 6.68
C ASN A 106 -0.52 5.03 7.31
N GLY A 107 -0.76 5.00 8.63
CA GLY A 107 -1.26 6.15 9.37
C GLY A 107 -0.30 7.33 9.28
N GLY A 108 0.98 7.11 9.56
CA GLY A 108 2.02 8.12 9.42
C GLY A 108 2.16 8.63 7.99
N ARG A 109 2.13 7.72 7.01
CA ARG A 109 2.15 8.04 5.58
C ARG A 109 0.98 8.94 5.20
N ALA A 110 -0.23 8.65 5.68
CA ALA A 110 -1.41 9.46 5.43
C ALA A 110 -1.28 10.87 6.03
N LEU A 111 -0.75 10.97 7.25
CA LEU A 111 -0.48 12.26 7.89
C LEU A 111 0.53 13.08 7.10
N LEU A 112 1.60 12.46 6.60
CA LEU A 112 2.57 13.14 5.73
C LEU A 112 1.92 13.66 4.45
N LEU A 113 0.98 12.93 3.89
CA LEU A 113 0.25 13.38 2.69
C LEU A 113 -0.67 14.56 3.01
N LEU A 114 -1.33 14.55 4.16
CA LEU A 114 -2.14 15.68 4.63
C LEU A 114 -1.26 16.93 4.86
N GLU A 115 -0.07 16.75 5.40
CA GLU A 115 0.91 17.84 5.55
C GLU A 115 1.36 18.39 4.19
N LYS A 116 1.68 17.51 3.25
CA LYS A 116 2.06 17.90 1.89
C LYS A 116 0.97 18.70 1.19
N ALA A 117 -0.28 18.38 1.46
CA ALA A 117 -1.44 19.10 0.93
C ALA A 117 -1.65 20.47 1.62
N GLY A 118 -0.92 20.78 2.68
CA GLY A 118 -1.06 22.01 3.44
C GLY A 118 -2.20 22.01 4.44
N LEU A 119 -2.77 20.85 4.74
CA LEU A 119 -3.91 20.72 5.67
C LEU A 119 -3.50 20.59 7.14
N LEU A 120 -2.28 20.12 7.39
CA LEU A 120 -1.72 19.90 8.72
C LEU A 120 -0.25 20.33 8.74
N VAL A 121 0.28 20.57 9.94
CA VAL A 121 1.73 20.63 10.19
C VAL A 121 2.04 19.61 11.28
N LEU A 122 3.02 18.76 11.02
CA LEU A 122 3.45 17.68 11.92
C LEU A 122 4.76 18.06 12.64
N GLU A 123 4.99 17.44 13.77
CA GLU A 123 6.30 17.48 14.45
C GLU A 123 7.38 17.01 13.50
N LYS A 124 8.53 17.72 13.49
CA LYS A 124 9.63 17.44 12.54
C LYS A 124 10.30 16.10 12.80
N ASN A 125 10.83 15.50 11.73
CA ASN A 125 11.68 14.30 11.77
C ASN A 125 10.97 13.02 12.28
N ARG A 126 9.64 12.96 12.21
CA ARG A 126 8.91 11.74 12.58
C ARG A 126 8.75 10.77 11.41
N GLY A 127 8.76 11.26 10.16
CA GLY A 127 8.53 10.42 8.98
C GLY A 127 7.23 9.64 9.09
N THR A 128 7.24 8.37 8.66
CA THR A 128 6.08 7.48 8.77
C THR A 128 5.77 7.04 10.20
N GLU A 129 6.60 7.40 11.17
CA GLU A 129 6.32 7.18 12.60
C GLU A 129 5.41 8.27 13.18
N ALA A 130 5.06 9.30 12.41
CA ALA A 130 4.15 10.36 12.85
C ALA A 130 2.79 9.78 13.26
N THR A 131 2.24 10.34 14.33
CA THR A 131 0.92 9.99 14.86
C THR A 131 0.04 11.23 14.93
N VAL A 132 -1.24 11.05 15.19
CA VAL A 132 -2.17 12.18 15.40
C VAL A 132 -1.68 13.12 16.51
N ALA A 133 -1.00 12.58 17.53
CA ALA A 133 -0.41 13.38 18.60
C ALA A 133 0.71 14.32 18.11
N ASP A 134 1.30 14.06 16.96
CA ASP A 134 2.36 14.88 16.37
C ASP A 134 1.84 16.05 15.54
N ILE A 135 0.54 16.24 15.44
CA ILE A 135 -0.07 17.38 14.75
C ILE A 135 0.16 18.63 15.58
N VAL A 136 0.95 19.59 15.05
CA VAL A 136 1.25 20.85 15.75
C VAL A 136 0.39 22.00 15.23
N GLU A 137 -0.08 21.93 13.99
CA GLU A 137 -1.03 22.89 13.43
C GLU A 137 -2.11 22.15 12.62
N ASN A 138 -3.34 22.61 12.78
CA ASN A 138 -4.51 22.06 12.09
C ASN A 138 -5.46 23.24 11.72
N PRO A 139 -5.08 24.04 10.70
CA PRO A 139 -5.79 25.28 10.40
C PRO A 139 -7.28 25.10 10.08
N LYS A 140 -7.63 24.00 9.42
CA LYS A 140 -9.03 23.71 9.06
C LYS A 140 -9.76 22.88 10.12
N LYS A 141 -9.13 22.64 11.24
CA LYS A 141 -9.73 21.87 12.35
C LYS A 141 -10.27 20.51 11.88
N LEU A 142 -9.48 19.81 11.08
CA LEU A 142 -9.84 18.47 10.62
C LEU A 142 -10.00 17.53 11.81
N ASN A 143 -11.04 16.73 11.76
CA ASN A 143 -11.27 15.66 12.71
C ASN A 143 -10.75 14.35 12.11
N ILE A 144 -9.60 13.89 12.57
CA ILE A 144 -8.93 12.71 12.05
C ILE A 144 -9.45 11.45 12.72
N LEU A 145 -9.98 10.53 11.91
CA LEU A 145 -10.49 9.24 12.35
C LEU A 145 -9.54 8.15 11.86
N GLU A 146 -9.17 7.24 12.73
CA GLU A 146 -8.28 6.12 12.40
C GLU A 146 -9.14 4.87 12.21
N LEU A 147 -9.09 4.29 11.00
CA LEU A 147 -9.86 3.11 10.62
C LEU A 147 -8.96 2.03 10.07
N GLU A 148 -9.38 0.78 10.16
CA GLU A 148 -8.72 -0.30 9.44
C GLU A 148 -8.70 0.04 7.94
N ALA A 149 -7.55 -0.16 7.28
CA ALA A 149 -7.36 0.26 5.89
C ALA A 149 -8.43 -0.30 4.95
N ALA A 150 -8.83 -1.54 5.15
CA ALA A 150 -9.86 -2.19 4.34
C ALA A 150 -11.24 -1.50 4.43
N GLN A 151 -11.49 -0.74 5.49
CA GLN A 151 -12.75 -0.02 5.70
C GLN A 151 -12.77 1.40 5.12
N LEU A 152 -11.62 1.92 4.71
CA LEU A 152 -11.49 3.29 4.22
C LEU A 152 -12.36 3.59 2.98
N PRO A 153 -12.44 2.72 1.96
CA PRO A 153 -13.29 3.01 0.80
C PRO A 153 -14.76 3.21 1.17
N ARG A 154 -15.25 2.47 2.14
CA ARG A 154 -16.64 2.58 2.60
C ARG A 154 -16.89 3.91 3.31
N SER A 155 -15.86 4.47 3.96
CA SER A 155 -15.99 5.72 4.71
C SER A 155 -16.24 6.95 3.82
N VAL A 156 -15.97 6.88 2.51
CA VAL A 156 -16.22 8.02 1.60
C VAL A 156 -17.70 8.37 1.47
N ASP A 157 -18.59 7.44 1.82
CA ASP A 157 -20.03 7.69 1.80
C ASP A 157 -20.48 8.52 3.00
N ASP A 158 -19.75 8.49 4.10
CA ASP A 158 -20.12 9.09 5.38
C ASP A 158 -19.24 10.28 5.76
N LEU A 159 -18.00 10.33 5.30
CA LEU A 159 -17.00 11.32 5.68
C LEU A 159 -16.63 12.21 4.52
N GLU A 160 -16.02 13.36 4.84
CA GLU A 160 -15.62 14.35 3.84
C GLU A 160 -14.40 13.87 3.04
N ILE A 161 -13.41 13.24 3.70
CA ILE A 161 -12.18 12.77 3.08
C ILE A 161 -11.84 11.38 3.63
N ALA A 162 -11.35 10.50 2.75
CA ALA A 162 -10.66 9.29 3.16
C ALA A 162 -9.30 9.23 2.46
N VAL A 163 -8.25 8.91 3.20
CA VAL A 163 -6.89 8.74 2.67
C VAL A 163 -6.65 7.25 2.49
N ILE A 164 -6.65 6.79 1.23
CA ILE A 164 -6.79 5.37 0.91
C ILE A 164 -5.60 4.85 0.13
N PRO A 165 -4.99 3.71 0.55
CA PRO A 165 -4.02 2.98 -0.26
C PRO A 165 -4.63 2.50 -1.57
N MET A 166 -3.87 2.54 -2.66
CA MET A 166 -4.38 2.29 -4.01
C MET A 166 -5.02 0.90 -4.19
N ASN A 167 -4.47 -0.13 -3.57
CA ASN A 167 -5.06 -1.48 -3.70
C ASN A 167 -6.50 -1.53 -3.20
N TYR A 168 -6.83 -0.82 -2.13
CA TYR A 168 -8.20 -0.76 -1.61
C TYR A 168 -9.09 0.15 -2.44
N VAL A 169 -8.53 1.20 -3.05
CA VAL A 169 -9.27 2.04 -4.04
C VAL A 169 -9.77 1.15 -5.18
N ILE A 170 -8.88 0.40 -5.78
CA ILE A 170 -9.19 -0.46 -6.93
C ILE A 170 -10.14 -1.59 -6.53
N SER A 171 -9.88 -2.26 -5.41
CA SER A 171 -10.74 -3.36 -4.93
C SER A 171 -12.18 -2.91 -4.66
N ALA A 172 -12.37 -1.65 -4.27
CA ALA A 172 -13.69 -1.09 -3.99
C ALA A 172 -14.40 -0.53 -5.22
N GLY A 173 -13.75 -0.55 -6.38
CA GLY A 173 -14.32 -0.01 -7.62
C GLY A 173 -14.25 1.52 -7.71
N LEU A 174 -13.48 2.17 -6.83
CA LEU A 174 -13.19 3.60 -6.94
C LEU A 174 -12.11 3.83 -8.00
N THR A 175 -12.07 5.04 -8.56
CA THR A 175 -11.04 5.42 -9.51
C THR A 175 -10.31 6.68 -9.05
N PRO A 176 -8.99 6.78 -9.28
CA PRO A 176 -8.26 8.01 -8.95
C PRO A 176 -8.84 9.24 -9.69
N GLU A 177 -9.19 9.10 -10.97
CA GLU A 177 -9.71 10.19 -11.79
C GLU A 177 -11.10 10.65 -11.34
N GLY A 178 -11.98 9.71 -10.99
CA GLY A 178 -13.37 9.99 -10.65
C GLY A 178 -13.59 10.38 -9.20
N ASP A 179 -12.84 9.77 -8.29
CA ASP A 179 -13.10 9.83 -6.85
C ASP A 179 -11.98 10.46 -6.04
N GLY A 180 -10.77 10.56 -6.61
CA GLY A 180 -9.60 11.13 -5.95
C GLY A 180 -9.36 12.60 -6.32
N PHE A 181 -8.66 13.33 -5.45
CA PHE A 181 -8.37 14.75 -5.73
C PHE A 181 -6.98 15.21 -5.28
N PHE A 182 -6.21 14.38 -4.61
CA PHE A 182 -4.82 14.68 -4.25
C PHE A 182 -4.07 13.37 -4.04
N PHE A 183 -2.83 13.28 -4.55
CA PHE A 183 -2.10 12.02 -4.58
C PHE A 183 -0.66 12.19 -4.12
N GLU A 184 -0.16 11.14 -3.54
CA GLU A 184 1.26 10.97 -3.23
C GLU A 184 2.08 10.98 -4.52
N ASP A 185 3.30 11.48 -4.43
CA ASP A 185 4.25 11.42 -5.54
C ASP A 185 4.61 9.94 -5.84
N MET A 186 4.66 9.60 -7.13
CA MET A 186 5.11 8.28 -7.58
C MET A 186 6.56 7.97 -7.18
N GLN A 187 7.36 8.99 -6.86
CA GLN A 187 8.73 8.84 -6.39
C GLN A 187 8.83 8.66 -4.86
N ALA A 188 7.71 8.76 -4.15
CA ALA A 188 7.71 8.61 -2.69
C ALA A 188 8.15 7.19 -2.30
N PRO A 189 9.07 7.03 -1.32
CA PRO A 189 9.59 5.71 -0.95
C PRO A 189 8.51 4.72 -0.51
N TYR A 190 7.48 5.20 0.17
CA TYR A 190 6.39 4.37 0.66
C TYR A 190 5.31 4.09 -0.39
N ALA A 191 5.40 4.68 -1.58
CA ALA A 191 4.58 4.29 -2.74
C ALA A 191 5.12 3.01 -3.38
N LEU A 192 6.37 2.63 -3.12
CA LEU A 192 7.02 1.46 -3.67
C LEU A 192 6.67 0.21 -2.84
N ILE A 193 5.99 -0.73 -3.48
CA ILE A 193 5.70 -2.05 -2.91
C ILE A 193 6.89 -2.97 -3.19
N ILE A 194 7.22 -3.79 -2.19
CA ILE A 194 8.38 -4.70 -2.27
C ILE A 194 7.93 -6.17 -2.17
N ILE A 195 8.82 -7.06 -2.58
CA ILE A 195 8.67 -8.50 -2.39
C ILE A 195 9.49 -8.88 -1.18
N ALA A 196 8.85 -9.49 -0.19
CA ALA A 196 9.48 -9.90 1.06
C ALA A 196 9.63 -11.41 1.18
N SER A 197 10.73 -11.84 1.80
CA SER A 197 11.05 -13.25 2.10
C SER A 197 11.45 -13.44 3.55
N ARG A 198 11.63 -14.70 3.97
CA ARG A 198 12.35 -15.03 5.21
C ARG A 198 13.86 -15.02 4.95
N PRO A 199 14.69 -14.87 6.01
CA PRO A 199 16.16 -14.99 5.85
C PRO A 199 16.62 -16.32 5.23
N ASP A 200 15.90 -17.41 5.51
CA ASP A 200 16.28 -18.76 5.10
C ASP A 200 16.05 -19.04 3.61
N ASN A 201 15.21 -18.26 2.92
CA ASN A 201 14.89 -18.51 1.51
C ASN A 201 15.24 -17.35 0.57
N THR A 202 15.81 -16.27 1.07
CA THR A 202 16.16 -15.08 0.29
C THR A 202 16.97 -15.40 -0.97
N GLU A 203 17.93 -16.31 -0.87
CA GLU A 203 18.82 -16.69 -1.97
C GLU A 203 18.38 -17.95 -2.72
N SER A 204 17.20 -18.52 -2.43
CA SER A 204 16.77 -19.75 -3.07
C SER A 204 16.50 -19.57 -4.56
N ALA A 205 16.72 -20.64 -5.34
CA ALA A 205 16.46 -20.61 -6.78
C ALA A 205 14.98 -20.36 -7.10
N THR A 206 14.08 -20.90 -6.30
CA THR A 206 12.63 -20.68 -6.48
C THR A 206 12.22 -19.24 -6.26
N VAL A 207 12.79 -18.58 -5.26
CA VAL A 207 12.55 -17.15 -5.02
C VAL A 207 13.08 -16.31 -6.18
N LYS A 208 14.30 -16.59 -6.67
CA LYS A 208 14.88 -15.89 -7.81
C LYS A 208 14.02 -16.05 -9.07
N THR A 209 13.56 -17.26 -9.35
CA THR A 209 12.68 -17.52 -10.50
C THR A 209 11.36 -16.74 -10.38
N PHE A 210 10.76 -16.70 -9.20
CA PHE A 210 9.54 -15.91 -8.98
C PHE A 210 9.79 -14.42 -9.19
N VAL A 211 10.85 -13.87 -8.62
CA VAL A 211 11.20 -12.45 -8.76
C VAL A 211 11.38 -12.08 -10.23
N GLU A 212 12.12 -12.88 -10.99
CA GLU A 212 12.31 -12.68 -12.45
C GLU A 212 10.98 -12.76 -13.19
N SER A 213 10.10 -13.68 -12.82
CA SER A 213 8.77 -13.84 -13.41
C SER A 213 7.87 -12.66 -13.12
N TYR A 214 7.88 -12.17 -11.89
CA TYR A 214 7.13 -10.99 -11.47
C TYR A 214 7.61 -9.74 -12.22
N ARG A 215 8.92 -9.55 -12.28
CA ARG A 215 9.55 -8.38 -12.93
C ARG A 215 9.80 -8.59 -14.43
N SER A 216 8.91 -9.30 -15.08
CA SER A 216 9.02 -9.61 -16.51
C SER A 216 8.31 -8.56 -17.36
N PRO A 217 8.65 -8.48 -18.67
CA PRO A 217 7.90 -7.64 -19.61
C PRO A 217 6.42 -8.00 -19.70
N GLN A 218 6.08 -9.28 -19.58
CA GLN A 218 4.70 -9.78 -19.65
C GLN A 218 3.86 -9.22 -18.51
N VAL A 219 4.41 -9.21 -17.28
CA VAL A 219 3.72 -8.66 -16.11
C VAL A 219 3.62 -7.14 -16.22
N ALA A 220 4.66 -6.45 -16.69
CA ALA A 220 4.62 -5.01 -16.92
C ALA A 220 3.51 -4.63 -17.91
N GLU A 221 3.35 -5.38 -18.99
CA GLU A 221 2.28 -5.16 -19.96
C GLU A 221 0.89 -5.37 -19.33
N PHE A 222 0.73 -6.43 -18.55
CA PHE A 222 -0.51 -6.70 -17.82
C PHE A 222 -0.88 -5.53 -16.90
N ILE A 223 0.08 -5.01 -16.14
CA ILE A 223 -0.12 -3.89 -15.23
C ILE A 223 -0.57 -2.64 -15.97
N GLY A 224 0.10 -2.33 -17.08
CA GLY A 224 -0.23 -1.15 -17.88
C GLY A 224 -1.63 -1.21 -18.46
N LYS A 225 -2.03 -2.36 -19.00
CA LYS A 225 -3.37 -2.56 -19.58
C LYS A 225 -4.47 -2.60 -18.53
N THR A 226 -4.20 -3.24 -17.38
CA THR A 226 -5.22 -3.49 -16.35
C THR A 226 -5.47 -2.25 -15.49
N PHE A 227 -4.43 -1.56 -15.06
CA PHE A 227 -4.52 -0.50 -14.08
C PHE A 227 -4.37 0.91 -14.65
N ARG A 228 -4.00 1.04 -15.92
CA ARG A 228 -4.00 2.30 -16.68
C ARG A 228 -3.28 3.46 -15.97
N GLY A 229 -2.15 3.18 -15.36
CA GLY A 229 -1.34 4.17 -14.67
C GLY A 229 -1.62 4.34 -13.18
N ALA A 230 -2.70 3.76 -12.63
CA ALA A 230 -2.96 3.76 -11.20
C ALA A 230 -1.92 2.95 -10.42
N VAL A 231 -1.45 1.87 -11.04
CA VAL A 231 -0.36 1.03 -10.55
C VAL A 231 0.68 0.97 -11.67
N LYS A 232 1.95 1.15 -11.33
CA LYS A 232 3.06 1.10 -12.30
C LYS A 232 4.09 0.07 -11.90
N PRO A 233 4.70 -0.64 -12.86
CA PRO A 233 5.85 -1.48 -12.56
C PRO A 233 7.03 -0.62 -12.13
N SER A 234 7.87 -1.15 -11.23
CA SER A 234 9.10 -0.49 -10.81
C SER A 234 10.30 -0.81 -11.71
N TRP A 235 10.07 -1.64 -12.69
CA TRP A 235 11.11 -2.11 -13.65
C TRP A 235 10.81 -1.70 -15.07
#